data_d3e61ae93df1f0a7c61654cf054bea35
#
_entry.id   d3e61ae93df1f0a7c61654cf054bea35
#
_cell.length_a   1.000
_cell.length_b   1.000
_cell.length_c   1.000
_cell.angle_alpha   90.00
_cell.angle_beta   90.00
_cell.angle_gamma   90.00
#
_symmetry.space_group_name_H-M   'P 1'
#
loop_
_entity.id
_entity.type
_entity.pdbx_description
1 polymer ?
#
loop_
_entity_poly.entity_id
_entity_poly.type
_entity_poly.pdbx_seq_one_letter_code
_entity_poly.pdbx_strand_id
1 'polypeptide(L)'
;MDNSQIFDVEKKVVQLAAAVIPRYIRVNTLKTSIEKVIEHFQAKGFTHEEPIDDLTNICPKTIRKDRHLPDLLILPSNTDLHKDALYLSGDIILQDKASCIPAFVCSPSFNSHVIDACAAPGNKTSHLSAIMQNTGKIWAFDLDKSRLNLLKTLIQKAGYVEAIHGSFLDVDPLDSKYSSVGYILLDPSCSGSGIVNRLDYLIDASDDAQEHSDLSHKFKERLENLSEFQEKIILHAFKFPLVQKIIYSTCSVYAEENEHVIKRVLDQTDLFVLANKNDIMPSWPRRGISSEINNDEGTAEKLIRTSPNEDYTNGFFVACFVRKVTKLINTETDGGLGSRKRKRNKDITIVKIKDDDEWRVSVLDDNSLVSKKSIKNDGRKKNNAS
;
A
#
# COMPACT_ATOMS: atom_id res chain seq x y z
N MET A 1 -3.20 37.18 14.24
CA MET A 1 -1.96 36.53 14.70
C MET A 1 -0.91 36.74 13.63
N ASP A 2 0.27 37.19 14.02
CA ASP A 2 1.38 37.39 13.10
C ASP A 2 1.83 36.02 12.53
N ASN A 3 2.17 35.94 11.25
CA ASN A 3 2.58 34.70 10.59
C ASN A 3 3.78 34.01 11.30
N SER A 4 4.63 34.76 11.97
CA SER A 4 5.73 34.24 12.78
C SER A 4 5.23 33.44 14.00
N GLN A 5 4.13 33.88 14.64
CA GLN A 5 3.54 33.18 15.78
C GLN A 5 2.83 31.89 15.37
N ILE A 6 2.20 31.84 14.19
CA ILE A 6 1.60 30.63 13.65
C ILE A 6 2.69 29.61 13.35
N PHE A 7 3.79 30.04 12.76
CA PHE A 7 4.94 29.19 12.42
C PHE A 7 5.63 28.60 13.66
N ASP A 8 5.77 29.37 14.73
CA ASP A 8 6.33 28.90 16.00
C ASP A 8 5.38 27.92 16.73
N VAL A 9 4.08 28.12 16.60
CA VAL A 9 3.07 27.17 17.14
C VAL A 9 3.11 25.85 16.37
N GLU A 10 3.14 25.90 15.03
CA GLU A 10 3.26 24.70 14.20
C GLU A 10 4.57 23.93 14.46
N LYS A 11 5.70 24.63 14.60
CA LYS A 11 6.99 24.04 15.01
C LYS A 11 6.90 23.34 16.37
N LYS A 12 6.29 23.95 17.36
CA LYS A 12 6.08 23.36 18.69
C LYS A 12 5.15 22.17 18.65
N VAL A 13 4.08 22.22 17.85
CA VAL A 13 3.13 21.12 17.70
C VAL A 13 3.82 19.91 17.03
N VAL A 14 4.62 20.14 15.99
CA VAL A 14 5.38 19.09 15.31
C VAL A 14 6.43 18.46 16.25
N GLN A 15 7.15 19.27 17.05
CA GLN A 15 8.11 18.75 18.03
C GLN A 15 7.43 17.98 19.17
N LEU A 16 6.27 18.44 19.64
CA LEU A 16 5.49 17.74 20.66
C LEU A 16 4.94 16.40 20.10
N ALA A 17 4.41 16.39 18.87
CA ALA A 17 3.96 15.18 18.22
C ALA A 17 5.10 14.15 18.03
N ALA A 18 6.30 14.58 17.64
CA ALA A 18 7.47 13.71 17.53
C ALA A 18 7.85 13.04 18.86
N ALA A 19 7.69 13.75 19.98
CA ALA A 19 7.94 13.20 21.31
C ALA A 19 6.91 12.16 21.75
N VAL A 20 5.71 12.17 21.16
CA VAL A 20 4.59 11.31 21.54
C VAL A 20 4.50 10.04 20.69
N ILE A 21 5.02 10.06 19.44
CA ILE A 21 4.98 8.86 18.58
C ILE A 21 5.81 7.72 19.18
N PRO A 22 5.20 6.56 19.48
CA PRO A 22 5.91 5.41 20.03
C PRO A 22 6.87 4.80 19.01
N ARG A 23 7.74 3.93 19.50
CA ARG A 23 8.61 3.13 18.64
C ARG A 23 7.85 1.92 18.14
N TYR A 24 7.57 1.87 16.85
CA TYR A 24 6.96 0.73 16.19
C TYR A 24 8.01 -0.25 15.67
N ILE A 25 7.77 -1.54 15.90
CA ILE A 25 8.57 -2.63 15.33
C ILE A 25 7.64 -3.63 14.64
N ARG A 26 7.86 -3.87 13.37
CA ARG A 26 7.16 -4.94 12.66
C ARG A 26 7.95 -6.24 12.81
N VAL A 27 7.27 -7.29 13.23
CA VAL A 27 7.84 -8.63 13.33
C VAL A 27 7.95 -9.23 11.92
N ASN A 28 9.13 -9.71 11.58
CA ASN A 28 9.34 -10.44 10.33
C ASN A 28 8.86 -11.89 10.49
N THR A 29 7.60 -12.13 10.16
CA THR A 29 6.94 -13.42 10.33
C THR A 29 7.52 -14.54 9.45
N LEU A 30 8.42 -14.19 8.50
CA LEU A 30 9.21 -15.16 7.75
C LEU A 30 10.38 -15.76 8.56
N LYS A 31 10.74 -15.13 9.68
CA LYS A 31 11.90 -15.52 10.49
C LYS A 31 11.56 -15.91 11.91
N THR A 32 10.58 -15.23 12.50
CA THR A 32 10.22 -15.37 13.90
C THR A 32 8.73 -15.18 14.12
N SER A 33 8.25 -15.40 15.36
CA SER A 33 6.87 -15.11 15.73
C SER A 33 6.80 -13.93 16.71
N ILE A 34 5.61 -13.36 16.85
CA ILE A 34 5.34 -12.26 17.77
C ILE A 34 5.64 -12.67 19.22
N GLU A 35 5.27 -13.90 19.59
CA GLU A 35 5.48 -14.46 20.92
C GLU A 35 6.97 -14.51 21.26
N LYS A 36 7.81 -15.01 20.35
CA LYS A 36 9.27 -15.06 20.53
C LYS A 36 9.89 -13.67 20.67
N VAL A 37 9.38 -12.69 19.91
CA VAL A 37 9.84 -11.30 20.06
C VAL A 37 9.44 -10.73 21.41
N ILE A 38 8.21 -10.97 21.87
CA ILE A 38 7.75 -10.55 23.20
C ILE A 38 8.60 -11.20 24.30
N GLU A 39 8.85 -12.52 24.23
CA GLU A 39 9.71 -13.26 25.16
C GLU A 39 11.14 -12.66 25.22
N HIS A 40 11.70 -12.30 24.05
CA HIS A 40 13.02 -11.66 23.99
C HIS A 40 13.03 -10.32 24.76
N PHE A 41 12.01 -9.49 24.60
CA PHE A 41 11.92 -8.22 25.32
C PHE A 41 11.62 -8.41 26.79
N GLN A 42 10.81 -9.41 27.18
CA GLN A 42 10.58 -9.77 28.57
C GLN A 42 11.87 -10.21 29.26
N ALA A 43 12.72 -11.00 28.60
CA ALA A 43 14.05 -11.37 29.11
C ALA A 43 14.97 -10.15 29.31
N LYS A 44 14.72 -9.03 28.63
CA LYS A 44 15.38 -7.73 28.83
C LYS A 44 14.71 -6.82 29.85
N GLY A 45 13.71 -7.33 30.56
CA GLY A 45 13.00 -6.61 31.62
C GLY A 45 11.87 -5.71 31.12
N PHE A 46 11.34 -5.97 29.91
CA PHE A 46 10.09 -5.35 29.44
C PHE A 46 8.89 -6.12 29.98
N THR A 47 7.83 -5.39 30.30
CA THR A 47 6.53 -5.97 30.64
C THR A 47 5.64 -6.00 29.40
N HIS A 48 5.09 -7.19 29.09
CA HIS A 48 4.06 -7.30 28.04
C HIS A 48 2.71 -6.86 28.62
N GLU A 49 2.06 -5.91 27.97
CA GLU A 49 0.77 -5.36 28.37
C GLU A 49 -0.24 -5.43 27.21
N GLU A 50 -1.52 -5.41 27.56
CA GLU A 50 -2.61 -5.42 26.60
C GLU A 50 -2.61 -4.15 25.71
N PRO A 51 -3.17 -4.24 24.47
CA PRO A 51 -3.33 -3.09 23.61
C PRO A 51 -4.22 -2.01 24.23
N ILE A 52 -3.80 -0.74 24.10
CA ILE A 52 -4.56 0.43 24.55
C ILE A 52 -4.75 1.42 23.39
N ASP A 53 -5.73 2.30 23.50
CA ASP A 53 -5.99 3.33 22.50
C ASP A 53 -5.14 4.59 22.73
N ASP A 54 -4.96 4.97 23.99
CA ASP A 54 -4.17 6.14 24.36
C ASP A 54 -2.70 5.75 24.55
N LEU A 55 -1.87 6.17 23.60
CA LEU A 55 -0.42 5.93 23.62
C LEU A 55 0.39 7.15 24.10
N THR A 56 -0.24 8.16 24.70
CA THR A 56 0.45 9.38 25.18
C THR A 56 1.46 9.08 26.27
N ASN A 57 1.16 8.11 27.14
CA ASN A 57 1.95 7.80 28.33
C ASN A 57 2.31 6.31 28.39
N ILE A 58 3.11 5.84 27.45
CA ILE A 58 3.64 4.48 27.48
C ILE A 58 4.66 4.36 28.59
N CYS A 59 4.42 3.48 29.57
CA CYS A 59 5.37 3.23 30.65
C CYS A 59 6.72 2.77 30.11
N PRO A 60 7.84 3.19 30.73
CA PRO A 60 9.16 2.70 30.36
C PRO A 60 9.22 1.16 30.41
N LYS A 61 9.93 0.57 29.46
CA LYS A 61 10.06 -0.90 29.36
C LYS A 61 8.76 -1.65 29.26
N THR A 62 7.79 -1.13 28.51
CA THR A 62 6.61 -1.88 28.10
C THR A 62 6.66 -2.27 26.65
N ILE A 63 6.04 -3.40 26.30
CA ILE A 63 5.82 -3.86 24.94
C ILE A 63 4.35 -4.27 24.79
N ARG A 64 3.70 -3.82 23.70
CA ARG A 64 2.29 -4.13 23.41
C ARG A 64 2.12 -4.58 21.97
N LYS A 65 1.11 -5.40 21.70
CA LYS A 65 0.65 -5.66 20.34
C LYS A 65 -0.14 -4.46 19.83
N ASP A 66 0.00 -4.15 18.53
CA ASP A 66 -0.87 -3.15 17.91
C ASP A 66 -2.29 -3.71 17.73
N ARG A 67 -3.29 -2.85 17.90
CA ARG A 67 -4.70 -3.26 17.82
C ARG A 67 -5.17 -3.57 16.40
N HIS A 68 -4.57 -2.94 15.39
CA HIS A 68 -5.03 -2.99 14.00
C HIS A 68 -4.14 -3.88 13.12
N LEU A 69 -2.86 -3.98 13.45
CA LEU A 69 -1.84 -4.67 12.65
C LEU A 69 -1.28 -5.83 13.46
N PRO A 70 -1.57 -7.08 13.07
CA PRO A 70 -1.30 -8.26 13.91
C PRO A 70 0.19 -8.56 14.08
N ASP A 71 1.03 -8.11 13.16
CA ASP A 71 2.49 -8.30 13.15
C ASP A 71 3.26 -7.07 13.67
N LEU A 72 2.58 -6.09 14.26
CA LEU A 72 3.17 -4.85 14.76
C LEU A 72 3.18 -4.82 16.29
N LEU A 73 4.33 -4.43 16.85
CA LEU A 73 4.50 -4.23 18.28
C LEU A 73 4.86 -2.77 18.56
N ILE A 74 4.49 -2.31 19.75
CA ILE A 74 4.61 -0.94 20.24
C ILE A 74 5.53 -0.92 21.45
N LEU A 75 6.54 -0.04 21.40
CA LEU A 75 7.52 0.23 22.46
C LEU A 75 7.53 1.73 22.79
N PRO A 76 8.04 2.14 23.95
CA PRO A 76 8.27 3.55 24.26
C PRO A 76 9.11 4.24 23.18
N SER A 77 8.80 5.51 22.88
CA SER A 77 9.40 6.29 21.77
C SER A 77 10.94 6.35 21.81
N ASN A 78 11.52 6.39 23.00
CA ASN A 78 12.97 6.47 23.25
C ASN A 78 13.70 5.11 23.28
N THR A 79 13.01 3.99 22.93
CA THR A 79 13.64 2.67 22.91
C THR A 79 14.68 2.59 21.80
N ASP A 80 15.96 2.43 22.19
CA ASP A 80 17.06 2.23 21.23
C ASP A 80 17.19 0.74 20.88
N LEU A 81 17.07 0.45 19.60
CA LEU A 81 17.12 -0.91 19.05
C LEU A 81 18.29 -1.14 18.08
N HIS A 82 19.16 -0.14 17.85
CA HIS A 82 20.22 -0.25 16.85
C HIS A 82 21.23 -1.36 17.15
N LYS A 83 21.38 -1.76 18.41
CA LYS A 83 22.25 -2.85 18.87
C LYS A 83 21.48 -4.11 19.26
N ASP A 84 20.16 -4.12 19.07
CA ASP A 84 19.34 -5.28 19.41
C ASP A 84 19.60 -6.44 18.45
N ALA A 85 19.77 -7.65 19.00
CA ALA A 85 20.05 -8.85 18.20
C ALA A 85 18.97 -9.13 17.17
N LEU A 86 17.69 -8.95 17.52
CA LEU A 86 16.57 -9.18 16.59
C LEU A 86 16.52 -8.13 15.47
N TYR A 87 16.93 -6.89 15.74
CA TYR A 87 17.05 -5.88 14.71
C TYR A 87 18.19 -6.18 13.75
N LEU A 88 19.37 -6.51 14.29
CA LEU A 88 20.56 -6.83 13.48
C LEU A 88 20.38 -8.10 12.64
N SER A 89 19.64 -9.08 13.14
CA SER A 89 19.30 -10.30 12.39
C SER A 89 18.18 -10.07 11.37
N GLY A 90 17.41 -8.98 11.49
CA GLY A 90 16.22 -8.68 10.69
C GLY A 90 15.00 -9.53 11.05
N ASP A 91 14.93 -10.02 12.29
CA ASP A 91 13.73 -10.63 12.86
C ASP A 91 12.67 -9.58 13.19
N ILE A 92 13.11 -8.37 13.53
CA ILE A 92 12.27 -7.18 13.65
C ILE A 92 12.73 -6.08 12.68
N ILE A 93 11.79 -5.29 12.22
CA ILE A 93 12.00 -4.18 11.28
C ILE A 93 11.44 -2.92 11.91
N LEU A 94 12.26 -1.86 11.99
CA LEU A 94 11.80 -0.55 12.40
C LEU A 94 10.93 0.03 11.28
N GLN A 95 9.64 0.09 11.52
CA GLN A 95 8.67 0.58 10.53
C GLN A 95 7.51 1.25 11.26
N ASP A 96 7.24 2.49 10.88
CA ASP A 96 6.10 3.24 11.43
C ASP A 96 4.77 2.54 11.09
N LYS A 97 3.80 2.64 12.01
CA LYS A 97 2.48 2.01 11.85
C LYS A 97 1.80 2.42 10.55
N ALA A 98 1.80 3.72 10.23
CA ALA A 98 1.17 4.21 9.00
C ALA A 98 1.82 3.60 7.75
N SER A 99 3.15 3.40 7.75
CA SER A 99 3.88 2.76 6.66
C SER A 99 3.58 1.26 6.51
N CYS A 100 3.03 0.61 7.54
CA CYS A 100 2.58 -0.79 7.46
C CYS A 100 1.21 -0.94 6.79
N ILE A 101 0.35 0.08 6.89
CA ILE A 101 -1.04 0.03 6.40
C ILE A 101 -1.14 -0.34 4.91
N PRO A 102 -0.34 0.24 3.98
CA PRO A 102 -0.48 -0.08 2.55
C PRO A 102 -0.31 -1.56 2.22
N ALA A 103 0.70 -2.22 2.77
CA ALA A 103 0.92 -3.65 2.54
C ALA A 103 -0.17 -4.50 3.20
N PHE A 104 -0.59 -4.14 4.41
CA PHE A 104 -1.68 -4.79 5.12
C PHE A 104 -3.02 -4.69 4.34
N VAL A 105 -3.37 -3.51 3.83
CA VAL A 105 -4.57 -3.30 3.01
C VAL A 105 -4.45 -4.02 1.67
N CYS A 106 -3.25 -4.07 1.07
CA CYS A 106 -3.00 -4.84 -0.15
C CYS A 106 -3.33 -6.31 0.05
N SER A 107 -2.87 -6.90 1.14
CA SER A 107 -3.13 -8.27 1.57
C SER A 107 -3.18 -9.27 0.40
N PRO A 108 -2.08 -9.42 -0.37
CA PRO A 108 -2.05 -10.35 -1.48
C PRO A 108 -2.16 -11.80 -0.98
N SER A 109 -2.90 -12.63 -1.72
CA SER A 109 -3.03 -14.05 -1.43
C SER A 109 -1.68 -14.77 -1.63
N PHE A 110 -1.55 -15.96 -1.05
CA PHE A 110 -0.41 -16.83 -1.35
C PHE A 110 -0.30 -17.12 -2.85
N ASN A 111 0.93 -17.25 -3.33
CA ASN A 111 1.25 -17.48 -4.74
C ASN A 111 0.83 -16.35 -5.71
N SER A 112 0.44 -15.18 -5.18
CA SER A 112 0.12 -14.02 -6.01
C SER A 112 1.35 -13.43 -6.69
N HIS A 113 1.10 -12.73 -7.79
CA HIS A 113 2.07 -11.91 -8.48
C HIS A 113 1.80 -10.43 -8.17
N VAL A 114 2.79 -9.74 -7.64
CA VAL A 114 2.68 -8.38 -7.12
C VAL A 114 3.72 -7.47 -7.77
N ILE A 115 3.36 -6.24 -8.06
CA ILE A 115 4.31 -5.16 -8.35
C ILE A 115 4.33 -4.19 -7.18
N ASP A 116 5.54 -3.87 -6.69
CA ASP A 116 5.82 -2.73 -5.82
C ASP A 116 6.53 -1.67 -6.68
N ALA A 117 5.81 -0.62 -7.04
CA ALA A 117 6.22 0.31 -8.09
C ALA A 117 7.24 1.36 -7.65
N CYS A 118 7.35 1.63 -6.34
CA CYS A 118 8.28 2.59 -5.74
C CYS A 118 8.85 1.98 -4.45
N ALA A 119 9.61 0.90 -4.60
CA ALA A 119 9.81 -0.10 -3.56
C ALA A 119 10.83 0.28 -2.49
N ALA A 120 11.84 1.09 -2.82
CA ALA A 120 12.92 1.35 -1.88
C ALA A 120 12.51 2.28 -0.73
N PRO A 121 13.00 2.02 0.48
CA PRO A 121 14.09 1.12 0.87
C PRO A 121 13.70 -0.36 1.05
N GLY A 122 12.41 -0.76 0.86
CA GLY A 122 11.99 -2.15 0.89
C GLY A 122 11.11 -2.55 2.07
N ASN A 123 10.74 -1.63 2.95
CA ASN A 123 9.91 -1.94 4.12
C ASN A 123 8.53 -2.49 3.72
N LYS A 124 7.87 -1.87 2.75
CA LYS A 124 6.58 -2.34 2.23
C LYS A 124 6.72 -3.62 1.41
N THR A 125 7.76 -3.71 0.58
CA THR A 125 8.10 -4.94 -0.18
C THR A 125 8.31 -6.14 0.74
N SER A 126 9.10 -5.97 1.83
CA SER A 126 9.34 -7.04 2.81
C SER A 126 8.08 -7.41 3.59
N HIS A 127 7.17 -6.47 3.80
CA HIS A 127 5.88 -6.72 4.43
C HIS A 127 4.96 -7.53 3.51
N LEU A 128 4.86 -7.15 2.22
CA LEU A 128 4.15 -7.93 1.20
C LEU A 128 4.68 -9.37 1.13
N SER A 129 6.02 -9.54 1.13
CA SER A 129 6.66 -10.85 1.13
C SER A 129 6.29 -11.67 2.37
N ALA A 130 6.20 -11.05 3.55
CA ALA A 130 5.79 -11.71 4.78
C ALA A 130 4.30 -12.12 4.75
N ILE A 131 3.42 -11.26 4.28
CA ILE A 131 1.98 -11.55 4.11
C ILE A 131 1.77 -12.72 3.15
N MET A 132 2.53 -12.78 2.07
CA MET A 132 2.49 -13.86 1.09
C MET A 132 3.23 -15.14 1.56
N GLN A 133 3.80 -15.15 2.76
CA GLN A 133 4.66 -16.23 3.27
C GLN A 133 5.78 -16.61 2.30
N ASN A 134 6.38 -15.62 1.67
CA ASN A 134 7.45 -15.79 0.69
C ASN A 134 7.07 -16.72 -0.48
N THR A 135 5.82 -16.71 -0.91
CA THR A 135 5.31 -17.45 -2.07
C THR A 135 4.97 -16.48 -3.23
N GLY A 136 4.80 -17.01 -4.43
CA GLY A 136 4.48 -16.17 -5.59
C GLY A 136 5.67 -15.36 -6.11
N LYS A 137 5.42 -14.14 -6.59
CA LYS A 137 6.45 -13.26 -7.17
C LYS A 137 6.20 -11.79 -6.84
N ILE A 138 7.23 -11.05 -6.47
CA ILE A 138 7.18 -9.59 -6.33
C ILE A 138 8.20 -8.96 -7.27
N TRP A 139 7.77 -8.06 -8.14
CA TRP A 139 8.63 -7.16 -8.90
C TRP A 139 8.69 -5.81 -8.20
N ALA A 140 9.86 -5.45 -7.70
CA ALA A 140 10.10 -4.26 -6.90
C ALA A 140 10.93 -3.24 -7.72
N PHE A 141 10.29 -2.15 -8.14
CA PHE A 141 10.90 -1.11 -8.97
C PHE A 141 11.35 0.07 -8.11
N ASP A 142 12.52 0.62 -8.40
CA ASP A 142 12.94 1.93 -7.91
C ASP A 142 13.93 2.58 -8.88
N LEU A 143 13.83 3.89 -9.03
CA LEU A 143 14.72 4.70 -9.87
C LEU A 143 16.06 4.98 -9.21
N ASP A 144 16.12 5.02 -7.87
CA ASP A 144 17.34 5.30 -7.13
C ASP A 144 18.14 4.00 -6.89
N LYS A 145 19.27 3.90 -7.55
CA LYS A 145 20.16 2.74 -7.45
C LYS A 145 20.71 2.52 -6.04
N SER A 146 20.98 3.59 -5.29
CA SER A 146 21.50 3.47 -3.92
C SER A 146 20.42 2.96 -2.95
N ARG A 147 19.21 3.49 -3.06
CA ARG A 147 18.05 3.01 -2.31
C ARG A 147 17.68 1.57 -2.68
N LEU A 148 17.78 1.21 -3.97
CA LEU A 148 17.55 -0.17 -4.43
C LEU A 148 18.56 -1.16 -3.82
N ASN A 149 19.79 -0.76 -3.53
CA ASN A 149 20.76 -1.61 -2.85
C ASN A 149 20.37 -1.86 -1.38
N LEU A 150 19.78 -0.89 -0.71
CA LEU A 150 19.20 -1.08 0.63
C LEU A 150 18.04 -2.08 0.60
N LEU A 151 17.14 -1.94 -0.39
CA LEU A 151 16.06 -2.91 -0.62
C LEU A 151 16.62 -4.32 -0.80
N LYS A 152 17.63 -4.51 -1.67
CA LYS A 152 18.26 -5.81 -1.90
C LYS A 152 18.81 -6.42 -0.62
N THR A 153 19.40 -5.62 0.26
CA THR A 153 19.90 -6.08 1.56
C THR A 153 18.76 -6.53 2.46
N LEU A 154 17.66 -5.78 2.50
CA LEU A 154 16.49 -6.08 3.33
C LEU A 154 15.78 -7.36 2.86
N ILE A 155 15.70 -7.59 1.54
CA ILE A 155 15.02 -8.74 0.94
C ILE A 155 15.93 -9.92 0.65
N GLN A 156 17.22 -9.87 1.01
CA GLN A 156 18.28 -10.81 0.61
C GLN A 156 17.94 -12.30 0.82
N LYS A 157 16.98 -12.59 1.71
CA LYS A 157 16.48 -13.96 1.98
C LYS A 157 15.09 -14.21 1.39
N ALA A 158 14.48 -13.24 0.69
CA ALA A 158 13.18 -13.37 0.05
C ALA A 158 13.38 -13.78 -1.42
N GLY A 159 13.57 -15.07 -1.69
CA GLY A 159 13.91 -15.61 -3.02
C GLY A 159 12.89 -15.31 -4.15
N TYR A 160 11.75 -14.73 -3.83
CA TYR A 160 10.66 -14.43 -4.77
C TYR A 160 10.53 -12.93 -5.09
N VAL A 161 11.45 -12.10 -4.61
CA VAL A 161 11.48 -10.66 -4.90
C VAL A 161 12.57 -10.37 -5.92
N GLU A 162 12.18 -9.77 -7.04
CA GLU A 162 13.07 -9.26 -8.09
C GLU A 162 13.17 -7.74 -8.00
N ALA A 163 14.32 -7.25 -7.53
CA ALA A 163 14.59 -5.82 -7.44
C ALA A 163 15.07 -5.27 -8.78
N ILE A 164 14.31 -4.36 -9.37
CA ILE A 164 14.52 -3.82 -10.73
C ILE A 164 14.84 -2.33 -10.63
N HIS A 165 16.00 -1.94 -11.18
CA HIS A 165 16.36 -0.53 -11.34
C HIS A 165 15.70 0.02 -12.59
N GLY A 166 14.72 0.90 -12.41
CA GLY A 166 13.96 1.49 -13.51
C GLY A 166 12.65 2.10 -13.05
N SER A 167 12.00 2.82 -13.96
CA SER A 167 10.69 3.38 -13.72
C SER A 167 9.60 2.33 -13.95
N PHE A 168 8.63 2.29 -13.04
CA PHE A 168 7.42 1.50 -13.26
C PHE A 168 6.62 2.02 -14.49
N LEU A 169 6.70 3.30 -14.79
CA LEU A 169 6.01 3.89 -15.95
C LEU A 169 6.56 3.39 -17.30
N ASP A 170 7.80 2.85 -17.33
CA ASP A 170 8.41 2.29 -18.53
C ASP A 170 8.02 0.81 -18.75
N VAL A 171 7.29 0.20 -17.82
CA VAL A 171 6.85 -1.19 -17.93
C VAL A 171 5.67 -1.29 -18.89
N ASP A 172 5.77 -2.18 -19.88
CA ASP A 172 4.61 -2.49 -20.73
C ASP A 172 3.60 -3.36 -19.95
N PRO A 173 2.38 -2.88 -19.70
CA PRO A 173 1.35 -3.65 -19.01
C PRO A 173 0.94 -4.94 -19.74
N LEU A 174 1.24 -5.06 -21.04
CA LEU A 174 0.93 -6.23 -21.86
C LEU A 174 2.11 -7.20 -22.01
N ASP A 175 3.28 -6.88 -21.43
CA ASP A 175 4.41 -7.82 -21.41
C ASP A 175 4.03 -9.10 -20.68
N SER A 176 4.28 -10.23 -21.32
CA SER A 176 4.01 -11.57 -20.80
C SER A 176 4.61 -11.82 -19.41
N LYS A 177 5.73 -11.19 -19.11
CA LYS A 177 6.37 -11.21 -17.77
C LYS A 177 5.43 -10.79 -16.65
N TYR A 178 4.55 -9.83 -16.92
CA TYR A 178 3.63 -9.26 -15.93
C TYR A 178 2.18 -9.71 -16.11
N SER A 179 1.94 -10.64 -17.03
CA SER A 179 0.58 -11.10 -17.41
C SER A 179 -0.21 -11.70 -16.24
N SER A 180 0.44 -12.18 -15.18
CA SER A 180 -0.21 -12.76 -13.99
C SER A 180 -0.28 -11.80 -12.80
N VAL A 181 0.10 -10.52 -12.96
CA VAL A 181 0.06 -9.54 -11.88
C VAL A 181 -1.37 -9.25 -11.45
N GLY A 182 -1.68 -9.58 -10.19
CA GLY A 182 -3.00 -9.35 -9.59
C GLY A 182 -3.05 -8.17 -8.64
N TYR A 183 -1.91 -7.72 -8.13
CA TYR A 183 -1.80 -6.66 -7.12
C TYR A 183 -0.69 -5.67 -7.48
N ILE A 184 -0.94 -4.38 -7.26
CA ILE A 184 0.07 -3.33 -7.43
C ILE A 184 0.05 -2.44 -6.20
N LEU A 185 1.23 -2.17 -5.63
CA LEU A 185 1.43 -1.20 -4.57
C LEU A 185 2.16 0.00 -5.13
N LEU A 186 1.58 1.19 -4.96
CA LEU A 186 2.09 2.48 -5.39
C LEU A 186 2.34 3.34 -4.15
N ASP A 187 3.62 3.58 -3.83
CA ASP A 187 4.06 4.48 -2.75
C ASP A 187 5.05 5.50 -3.35
N PRO A 188 4.55 6.36 -4.28
CA PRO A 188 5.39 7.26 -5.05
C PRO A 188 5.99 8.37 -4.20
N SER A 189 6.95 9.08 -4.79
CA SER A 189 7.48 10.31 -4.21
C SER A 189 6.35 11.29 -3.91
N CYS A 190 6.40 11.90 -2.71
CA CYS A 190 5.44 12.89 -2.24
C CYS A 190 6.18 13.99 -1.46
N SER A 191 5.45 15.00 -1.00
CA SER A 191 6.03 16.11 -0.21
C SER A 191 6.71 15.64 1.07
N GLY A 192 6.26 14.52 1.65
CA GLY A 192 6.74 14.02 2.94
C GLY A 192 6.24 14.82 4.14
N SER A 193 5.25 15.68 3.94
CA SER A 193 4.72 16.60 4.95
C SER A 193 4.11 15.92 6.17
N GLY A 194 3.77 14.64 6.07
CA GLY A 194 3.24 13.84 7.19
C GLY A 194 4.32 13.25 8.10
N ILE A 195 5.61 13.32 7.73
CA ILE A 195 6.69 12.73 8.52
C ILE A 195 7.14 13.72 9.58
N VAL A 196 6.83 13.42 10.85
CA VAL A 196 7.03 14.32 11.99
C VAL A 196 8.49 14.74 12.22
N ASN A 197 9.46 13.88 11.91
CA ASN A 197 10.88 14.15 12.10
C ASN A 197 11.56 14.77 10.86
N ARG A 198 10.82 15.06 9.80
CA ARG A 198 11.33 15.67 8.58
C ARG A 198 11.05 17.16 8.62
N LEU A 199 12.03 17.94 9.09
CA LEU A 199 11.94 19.40 9.21
C LEU A 199 12.35 20.15 7.94
N ASP A 200 12.67 19.45 6.86
CA ASP A 200 13.24 20.03 5.63
C ASP A 200 12.36 21.16 5.05
N TYR A 201 11.04 21.06 5.18
CA TYR A 201 10.10 22.08 4.71
C TYR A 201 9.97 23.31 5.63
N LEU A 202 10.53 23.22 6.86
CA LEU A 202 10.53 24.31 7.84
C LEU A 202 11.82 25.13 7.82
N ILE A 203 12.88 24.63 7.16
CA ILE A 203 14.21 25.26 7.14
C ILE A 203 14.28 26.39 6.09
N ASP A 204 13.44 26.36 5.07
CA ASP A 204 13.43 27.33 3.96
C ASP A 204 12.67 28.63 4.27
N ALA A 205 12.25 28.87 5.51
CA ALA A 205 11.58 30.12 5.89
C ALA A 205 12.62 31.17 6.25
N SER A 206 13.04 31.93 5.25
CA SER A 206 13.77 33.19 5.45
C SER A 206 12.80 34.29 5.91
N ASP A 207 13.29 35.25 6.72
CA ASP A 207 12.48 36.32 7.32
C ASP A 207 12.03 37.42 6.30
N ASP A 208 12.34 37.26 5.00
CA ASP A 208 12.03 38.22 3.96
C ASP A 208 10.68 37.92 3.27
N ALA A 209 9.76 38.88 3.30
CA ALA A 209 8.40 38.73 2.72
C ALA A 209 8.42 38.44 1.19
N GLN A 210 9.42 38.91 0.46
CA GLN A 210 9.59 38.68 -0.97
C GLN A 210 10.03 37.24 -1.24
N GLU A 211 10.95 36.71 -0.45
CA GLU A 211 11.37 35.29 -0.51
C GLU A 211 10.24 34.35 -0.12
N HIS A 212 9.37 34.73 0.83
CA HIS A 212 8.19 33.95 1.21
C HIS A 212 7.19 33.76 0.07
N SER A 213 6.98 34.81 -0.79
CA SER A 213 6.07 34.67 -1.94
C SER A 213 6.64 33.73 -3.01
N ASP A 214 7.93 33.80 -3.27
CA ASP A 214 8.63 32.96 -4.25
C ASP A 214 8.75 31.51 -3.76
N LEU A 215 9.02 31.29 -2.47
CA LEU A 215 9.04 29.98 -1.84
C LEU A 215 7.65 29.33 -1.84
N SER A 216 6.60 30.11 -1.54
CA SER A 216 5.21 29.62 -1.62
C SER A 216 4.83 29.20 -3.04
N HIS A 217 5.25 29.97 -4.06
CA HIS A 217 5.00 29.62 -5.46
C HIS A 217 5.75 28.35 -5.88
N LYS A 218 7.03 28.26 -5.58
CA LYS A 218 7.86 27.06 -5.85
C LYS A 218 7.33 25.83 -5.14
N PHE A 219 6.84 26.00 -3.91
CA PHE A 219 6.24 24.91 -3.16
C PHE A 219 4.96 24.40 -3.82
N LYS A 220 4.06 25.30 -4.25
CA LYS A 220 2.84 24.93 -4.98
C LYS A 220 3.16 24.22 -6.29
N GLU A 221 4.08 24.76 -7.10
CA GLU A 221 4.52 24.13 -8.34
C GLU A 221 5.08 22.72 -8.09
N ARG A 222 5.89 22.55 -7.05
CA ARG A 222 6.39 21.23 -6.64
C ARG A 222 5.25 20.28 -6.27
N LEU A 223 4.26 20.75 -5.53
CA LEU A 223 3.12 19.95 -5.10
C LEU A 223 2.25 19.53 -6.30
N GLU A 224 2.04 20.44 -7.27
CA GLU A 224 1.36 20.18 -8.53
C GLU A 224 2.09 19.09 -9.34
N ASN A 225 3.41 19.25 -9.52
CA ASN A 225 4.24 18.28 -10.26
C ASN A 225 4.22 16.89 -9.60
N LEU A 226 4.24 16.81 -8.25
CA LEU A 226 4.12 15.55 -7.52
C LEU A 226 2.74 14.93 -7.73
N SER A 227 1.68 15.71 -7.62
CA SER A 227 0.32 15.21 -7.79
C SER A 227 0.02 14.71 -9.21
N GLU A 228 0.57 15.37 -10.23
CA GLU A 228 0.50 14.90 -11.63
C GLU A 228 1.25 13.57 -11.83
N PHE A 229 2.44 13.44 -11.23
CA PHE A 229 3.17 12.17 -11.28
C PHE A 229 2.40 11.04 -10.59
N GLN A 230 1.80 11.33 -9.44
CA GLN A 230 0.99 10.38 -8.67
C GLN A 230 -0.26 9.95 -9.45
N GLU A 231 -0.91 10.86 -10.16
CA GLU A 231 -2.01 10.54 -11.07
C GLU A 231 -1.55 9.63 -12.20
N LYS A 232 -0.45 9.98 -12.88
CA LYS A 232 0.11 9.21 -13.99
C LYS A 232 0.44 7.77 -13.59
N ILE A 233 1.02 7.56 -12.41
CA ILE A 233 1.41 6.21 -11.96
C ILE A 233 0.19 5.35 -11.62
N ILE A 234 -0.89 5.92 -11.07
CA ILE A 234 -2.14 5.21 -10.81
C ILE A 234 -2.81 4.81 -12.13
N LEU A 235 -2.95 5.75 -13.07
CA LEU A 235 -3.53 5.49 -14.38
C LEU A 235 -2.72 4.45 -15.18
N HIS A 236 -1.40 4.42 -14.99
CA HIS A 236 -0.56 3.38 -15.57
C HIS A 236 -0.87 2.01 -14.97
N ALA A 237 -1.02 1.91 -13.66
CA ALA A 237 -1.39 0.67 -12.98
C ALA A 237 -2.75 0.12 -13.42
N PHE A 238 -3.71 0.99 -13.76
CA PHE A 238 -5.03 0.58 -14.28
C PHE A 238 -4.96 -0.17 -15.62
N LYS A 239 -3.88 -0.01 -16.38
CA LYS A 239 -3.71 -0.65 -17.69
C LYS A 239 -3.34 -2.13 -17.61
N PHE A 240 -2.91 -2.64 -16.44
CA PHE A 240 -2.57 -4.05 -16.29
C PHE A 240 -3.82 -4.93 -16.32
N PRO A 241 -3.90 -5.90 -17.24
CA PRO A 241 -5.18 -6.57 -17.58
C PRO A 241 -5.75 -7.43 -16.44
N LEU A 242 -4.89 -8.10 -15.65
CA LEU A 242 -5.33 -9.01 -14.59
C LEU A 242 -5.25 -8.41 -13.18
N VAL A 243 -4.86 -7.15 -13.05
CA VAL A 243 -4.79 -6.48 -11.74
C VAL A 243 -6.19 -6.36 -11.16
N GLN A 244 -6.35 -6.87 -9.94
CA GLN A 244 -7.59 -6.87 -9.17
C GLN A 244 -7.60 -5.79 -8.09
N LYS A 245 -6.42 -5.51 -7.49
CA LYS A 245 -6.29 -4.56 -6.39
C LYS A 245 -5.05 -3.69 -6.57
N ILE A 246 -5.22 -2.38 -6.41
CA ILE A 246 -4.14 -1.39 -6.47
C ILE A 246 -4.21 -0.56 -5.21
N ILE A 247 -3.08 -0.44 -4.52
CA ILE A 247 -2.94 0.38 -3.33
C ILE A 247 -2.12 1.60 -3.71
N TYR A 248 -2.66 2.77 -3.43
CA TYR A 248 -1.96 4.05 -3.51
C TYR A 248 -1.74 4.59 -2.12
N SER A 249 -0.55 5.08 -1.83
CA SER A 249 -0.21 5.66 -0.53
C SER A 249 0.75 6.83 -0.64
N THR A 250 0.66 7.77 0.29
CA THR A 250 1.60 8.88 0.46
C THR A 250 1.90 9.10 1.93
N CYS A 251 3.08 9.63 2.23
CA CYS A 251 3.38 10.22 3.53
C CYS A 251 3.13 11.74 3.53
N SER A 252 2.07 12.18 2.86
CA SER A 252 1.63 13.58 2.78
C SER A 252 0.33 13.81 3.54
N VAL A 253 0.19 14.98 4.13
CA VAL A 253 -1.07 15.46 4.71
C VAL A 253 -1.88 16.34 3.75
N TYR A 254 -1.29 16.74 2.62
CA TYR A 254 -1.92 17.62 1.64
C TYR A 254 -2.98 16.90 0.80
N ALA A 255 -4.14 17.54 0.66
CA ALA A 255 -5.24 17.00 -0.14
C ALA A 255 -4.89 16.92 -1.64
N GLU A 256 -4.03 17.82 -2.11
CA GLU A 256 -3.54 17.87 -3.50
C GLU A 256 -2.85 16.58 -3.94
N GLU A 257 -2.13 15.92 -3.03
CA GLU A 257 -1.45 14.64 -3.26
C GLU A 257 -2.34 13.43 -2.91
N ASN A 258 -3.46 13.65 -2.27
CA ASN A 258 -4.33 12.63 -1.70
C ASN A 258 -5.70 12.63 -2.37
N GLU A 259 -6.71 13.24 -1.76
CA GLU A 259 -8.10 13.26 -2.23
C GLU A 259 -8.26 13.80 -3.64
N HIS A 260 -7.52 14.87 -4.01
CA HIS A 260 -7.62 15.47 -5.33
C HIS A 260 -7.07 14.53 -6.41
N VAL A 261 -5.98 13.77 -6.13
CA VAL A 261 -5.48 12.73 -7.03
C VAL A 261 -6.53 11.65 -7.19
N ILE A 262 -7.11 11.15 -6.09
CA ILE A 262 -8.13 10.10 -6.12
C ILE A 262 -9.32 10.52 -6.97
N LYS A 263 -9.81 11.75 -6.78
CA LYS A 263 -10.92 12.29 -7.58
C LYS A 263 -10.59 12.26 -9.08
N ARG A 264 -9.44 12.85 -9.47
CA ARG A 264 -9.04 12.92 -10.89
C ARG A 264 -8.92 11.55 -11.54
N VAL A 265 -8.36 10.56 -10.85
CA VAL A 265 -8.21 9.21 -11.42
C VAL A 265 -9.53 8.44 -11.49
N LEU A 266 -10.46 8.65 -10.53
CA LEU A 266 -11.79 8.04 -10.59
C LEU A 266 -12.63 8.58 -11.73
N ASP A 267 -12.47 9.87 -12.08
CA ASP A 267 -13.14 10.48 -13.22
C ASP A 267 -12.64 9.94 -14.59
N GLN A 268 -11.47 9.27 -14.60
CA GLN A 268 -10.83 8.75 -15.81
C GLN A 268 -10.92 7.22 -15.96
N THR A 269 -11.64 6.52 -15.07
CA THR A 269 -11.75 5.06 -15.14
C THR A 269 -13.15 4.54 -14.90
N ASP A 270 -13.59 3.64 -15.78
CA ASP A 270 -14.79 2.81 -15.56
C ASP A 270 -14.44 1.42 -15.01
N LEU A 271 -13.15 1.06 -14.99
CA LEU A 271 -12.70 -0.29 -14.66
C LEU A 271 -12.46 -0.50 -13.15
N PHE A 272 -12.18 0.57 -12.40
CA PHE A 272 -11.86 0.50 -10.99
C PHE A 272 -12.80 1.35 -10.15
N VAL A 273 -12.99 0.94 -8.90
CA VAL A 273 -13.66 1.69 -7.85
C VAL A 273 -12.84 1.60 -6.57
N LEU A 274 -13.10 2.48 -5.62
CA LEU A 274 -12.54 2.33 -4.28
C LEU A 274 -13.17 1.13 -3.55
N ALA A 275 -12.33 0.37 -2.86
CA ALA A 275 -12.80 -0.68 -1.96
C ALA A 275 -13.70 -0.10 -0.86
N ASN A 276 -14.67 -0.88 -0.38
CA ASN A 276 -15.54 -0.39 0.69
C ASN A 276 -14.78 -0.29 2.02
N LYS A 277 -15.23 0.58 2.91
CA LYS A 277 -14.71 0.74 4.27
C LYS A 277 -14.57 -0.59 5.02
N ASN A 278 -15.57 -1.47 4.86
CA ASN A 278 -15.60 -2.76 5.55
C ASN A 278 -14.52 -3.74 5.04
N ASP A 279 -13.99 -3.53 3.84
CA ASP A 279 -12.97 -4.37 3.22
C ASP A 279 -11.54 -3.86 3.52
N ILE A 280 -11.43 -2.64 4.06
CA ILE A 280 -10.15 -1.97 4.35
C ILE A 280 -10.14 -1.38 5.76
N MET A 281 -9.60 -2.10 6.72
CA MET A 281 -9.48 -1.67 8.13
C MET A 281 -10.78 -1.06 8.69
N PRO A 282 -11.87 -1.84 8.85
CA PRO A 282 -13.18 -1.32 9.23
C PRO A 282 -13.18 -0.59 10.59
N SER A 283 -12.32 -1.02 11.52
CA SER A 283 -12.15 -0.41 12.85
C SER A 283 -11.29 0.85 12.86
N TRP A 284 -10.63 1.20 11.75
CA TRP A 284 -9.82 2.41 11.68
C TRP A 284 -10.73 3.65 11.62
N PRO A 285 -10.60 4.62 12.54
CA PRO A 285 -11.58 5.70 12.65
C PRO A 285 -11.37 6.81 11.63
N ARG A 286 -10.11 7.15 11.29
CA ARG A 286 -9.78 8.31 10.47
C ARG A 286 -9.87 7.98 9.00
N ARG A 287 -10.75 8.72 8.30
CA ARG A 287 -11.03 8.57 6.89
C ARG A 287 -10.62 9.80 6.09
N GLY A 288 -10.85 9.77 4.78
CA GLY A 288 -10.59 10.90 3.91
C GLY A 288 -11.39 12.15 4.29
N ILE A 289 -11.02 13.26 3.71
CA ILE A 289 -11.64 14.57 3.96
C ILE A 289 -12.73 14.80 2.91
N SER A 290 -14.00 14.75 3.33
CA SER A 290 -15.14 14.87 2.41
C SER A 290 -15.20 16.23 1.70
N SER A 291 -14.84 17.33 2.37
CA SER A 291 -14.78 18.66 1.75
C SER A 291 -13.84 18.73 0.54
N GLU A 292 -12.79 17.90 0.53
CA GLU A 292 -11.80 17.81 -0.57
C GLU A 292 -12.26 16.92 -1.73
N ILE A 293 -13.39 16.21 -1.55
CA ILE A 293 -14.03 15.36 -2.58
C ILE A 293 -15.48 15.78 -2.80
N ASN A 294 -15.72 17.06 -3.05
CA ASN A 294 -17.05 17.62 -3.34
C ASN A 294 -18.12 17.27 -2.28
N ASN A 295 -17.73 17.15 -1.00
CA ASN A 295 -18.56 16.70 0.12
C ASN A 295 -19.16 15.29 -0.07
N ASP A 296 -18.50 14.42 -0.81
CA ASP A 296 -18.90 13.02 -0.97
C ASP A 296 -18.38 12.18 0.23
N GLU A 297 -19.20 12.08 1.26
CA GLU A 297 -18.94 11.26 2.45
C GLU A 297 -18.74 9.79 2.08
N GLY A 298 -19.49 9.27 1.11
CA GLY A 298 -19.40 7.87 0.68
C GLY A 298 -18.04 7.52 0.07
N THR A 299 -17.42 8.46 -0.64
CA THR A 299 -16.05 8.32 -1.16
C THR A 299 -15.02 8.56 -0.07
N ALA A 300 -15.18 9.58 0.78
CA ALA A 300 -14.28 9.87 1.87
C ALA A 300 -14.12 8.69 2.85
N GLU A 301 -15.20 8.01 3.21
CA GLU A 301 -15.18 6.83 4.08
C GLU A 301 -14.34 5.65 3.54
N LYS A 302 -14.11 5.60 2.24
CA LYS A 302 -13.28 4.56 1.57
C LYS A 302 -11.79 4.88 1.53
N LEU A 303 -11.40 6.02 2.07
CA LEU A 303 -10.01 6.47 2.14
C LEU A 303 -9.52 6.37 3.59
N ILE A 304 -8.24 6.08 3.77
CA ILE A 304 -7.61 6.01 5.09
C ILE A 304 -6.66 7.20 5.23
N ARG A 305 -6.76 7.91 6.33
CA ARG A 305 -5.77 8.89 6.79
C ARG A 305 -5.22 8.51 8.15
N THR A 306 -4.03 9.01 8.46
CA THR A 306 -3.44 8.94 9.79
C THR A 306 -2.96 10.32 10.22
N SER A 307 -2.95 10.56 11.53
CA SER A 307 -2.53 11.83 12.13
C SER A 307 -1.59 11.58 13.31
N PRO A 308 -0.47 12.31 13.41
CA PRO A 308 0.45 12.17 14.54
C PRO A 308 -0.21 12.43 15.90
N ASN A 309 -1.09 13.40 15.97
CA ASN A 309 -1.70 13.86 17.21
C ASN A 309 -2.78 12.93 17.76
N GLU A 310 -3.43 12.15 16.87
CA GLU A 310 -4.61 11.39 17.25
C GLU A 310 -4.43 9.88 17.06
N ASP A 311 -3.52 9.48 16.14
CA ASP A 311 -3.28 8.08 15.80
C ASP A 311 -1.90 7.58 16.25
N TYR A 312 -1.10 8.47 16.87
CA TYR A 312 0.25 8.19 17.38
C TYR A 312 1.20 7.61 16.33
N THR A 313 1.05 7.98 15.08
CA THR A 313 1.85 7.54 13.93
C THR A 313 2.03 8.71 12.97
N ASN A 314 2.94 8.62 12.01
CA ASN A 314 3.11 9.69 11.03
C ASN A 314 1.82 9.98 10.25
N GLY A 315 1.70 11.22 9.74
CA GLY A 315 0.65 11.57 8.80
C GLY A 315 0.80 10.78 7.50
N PHE A 316 -0.27 10.13 7.07
CA PHE A 316 -0.25 9.23 5.92
C PHE A 316 -1.62 9.16 5.25
N PHE A 317 -1.62 8.71 4.00
CA PHE A 317 -2.84 8.51 3.23
C PHE A 317 -2.80 7.17 2.50
N VAL A 318 -3.93 6.46 2.45
CA VAL A 318 -4.05 5.20 1.69
C VAL A 318 -5.40 5.14 0.99
N ALA A 319 -5.37 4.80 -0.30
CA ALA A 319 -6.51 4.45 -1.12
C ALA A 319 -6.34 3.03 -1.70
N CYS A 320 -7.42 2.28 -1.71
CA CYS A 320 -7.46 0.93 -2.28
C CYS A 320 -8.44 0.90 -3.44
N PHE A 321 -7.92 0.72 -4.65
CA PHE A 321 -8.74 0.51 -5.83
C PHE A 321 -8.95 -0.99 -6.06
N VAL A 322 -10.18 -1.36 -6.39
CA VAL A 322 -10.55 -2.72 -6.77
C VAL A 322 -11.19 -2.71 -8.16
N ARG A 323 -10.88 -3.72 -8.96
CA ARG A 323 -11.48 -3.86 -10.31
C ARG A 323 -12.96 -4.16 -10.19
N LYS A 324 -13.79 -3.45 -10.96
CA LYS A 324 -15.22 -3.72 -11.07
C LYS A 324 -15.44 -5.11 -11.64
N VAL A 325 -16.30 -5.90 -11.01
CA VAL A 325 -16.75 -7.17 -11.55
C VAL A 325 -17.83 -6.88 -12.59
N THR A 326 -17.50 -7.03 -13.86
CA THR A 326 -18.51 -6.93 -14.94
C THR A 326 -19.29 -8.24 -14.97
N LYS A 327 -20.56 -8.22 -14.53
CA LYS A 327 -21.47 -9.34 -14.77
C LYS A 327 -21.78 -9.36 -16.26
N LEU A 328 -21.39 -10.42 -16.97
CA LEU A 328 -21.91 -10.68 -18.30
C LEU A 328 -23.40 -11.01 -18.15
N ILE A 329 -24.26 -10.12 -18.64
CA ILE A 329 -25.66 -10.46 -18.90
C ILE A 329 -25.63 -11.26 -20.20
N ASN A 330 -25.82 -12.58 -20.11
CA ASN A 330 -26.08 -13.39 -21.29
C ASN A 330 -27.45 -12.95 -21.88
N THR A 331 -27.40 -12.04 -22.84
CA THR A 331 -28.52 -11.85 -23.74
C THR A 331 -28.47 -13.01 -24.73
N GLU A 332 -29.28 -14.04 -24.51
CA GLU A 332 -29.60 -14.99 -25.55
C GLU A 332 -30.24 -14.18 -26.69
N THR A 333 -29.47 -13.89 -27.71
CA THR A 333 -30.03 -13.37 -28.96
C THR A 333 -30.56 -14.56 -29.77
N ASP A 334 -31.85 -14.65 -29.76
CA ASP A 334 -32.61 -15.47 -30.71
C ASP A 334 -32.22 -15.13 -32.17
N GLY A 335 -32.07 -16.14 -32.99
CA GLY A 335 -31.39 -16.07 -34.26
C GLY A 335 -32.06 -15.15 -35.30
N GLY A 336 -31.25 -14.38 -35.99
CA GLY A 336 -31.63 -13.63 -37.18
C GLY A 336 -30.44 -13.42 -38.12
N LEU A 337 -30.42 -14.08 -39.26
CA LEU A 337 -29.44 -13.92 -40.35
C LEU A 337 -29.32 -12.47 -40.84
N GLY A 338 -28.13 -11.96 -40.96
CA GLY A 338 -27.86 -10.68 -41.65
C GLY A 338 -26.40 -10.25 -41.65
N SER A 339 -25.69 -10.54 -42.71
CA SER A 339 -24.29 -10.20 -42.97
C SER A 339 -24.02 -8.71 -43.06
N ARG A 340 -23.00 -8.17 -42.29
CA ARG A 340 -22.16 -7.02 -42.70
C ARG A 340 -20.83 -7.02 -41.92
N LYS A 341 -19.71 -7.07 -42.65
CA LYS A 341 -18.35 -6.97 -42.13
C LYS A 341 -18.11 -5.61 -41.47
N ARG A 342 -17.79 -5.58 -40.18
CA ARG A 342 -17.17 -4.42 -39.47
C ARG A 342 -15.82 -4.84 -38.87
N LYS A 343 -14.84 -3.96 -39.00
CA LYS A 343 -13.53 -4.09 -38.36
C LYS A 343 -13.70 -4.21 -36.84
N ARG A 344 -13.18 -5.28 -36.25
CA ARG A 344 -13.27 -5.56 -34.83
C ARG A 344 -12.14 -4.87 -34.08
N ASN A 345 -12.46 -4.01 -33.13
CA ASN A 345 -11.60 -3.78 -31.98
C ASN A 345 -11.56 -5.10 -31.16
N LYS A 346 -10.36 -5.50 -30.73
CA LYS A 346 -10.22 -6.65 -29.85
C LYS A 346 -10.59 -6.21 -28.43
N ASP A 347 -11.79 -6.49 -28.01
CA ASP A 347 -12.20 -6.35 -26.62
C ASP A 347 -11.78 -7.60 -25.86
N ILE A 348 -10.90 -7.42 -24.86
CA ILE A 348 -10.50 -8.49 -23.94
C ILE A 348 -11.56 -8.57 -22.86
N THR A 349 -12.32 -9.65 -22.81
CA THR A 349 -13.33 -9.89 -21.78
C THR A 349 -12.72 -10.73 -20.65
N ILE A 350 -12.65 -10.19 -19.44
CA ILE A 350 -12.20 -10.90 -18.25
C ILE A 350 -13.43 -11.39 -17.49
N VAL A 351 -13.58 -12.71 -17.40
CA VAL A 351 -14.68 -13.36 -16.68
C VAL A 351 -14.15 -13.90 -15.35
N LYS A 352 -14.80 -13.53 -14.26
CA LYS A 352 -14.56 -14.10 -12.93
C LYS A 352 -15.71 -15.05 -12.61
N ILE A 353 -15.40 -16.32 -12.45
CA ILE A 353 -16.37 -17.36 -12.06
C ILE A 353 -16.09 -17.71 -10.60
N LYS A 354 -17.13 -17.70 -9.76
CA LYS A 354 -17.06 -18.19 -8.39
C LYS A 354 -17.63 -19.60 -8.38
N ASP A 355 -16.78 -20.60 -8.16
CA ASP A 355 -17.19 -21.97 -7.82
C ASP A 355 -16.88 -22.17 -6.32
N ASP A 356 -17.90 -22.48 -5.53
CA ASP A 356 -17.87 -22.96 -4.13
C ASP A 356 -16.72 -22.49 -3.23
N ASP A 357 -16.41 -21.25 -3.05
CA ASP A 357 -15.36 -20.63 -2.21
C ASP A 357 -14.01 -20.31 -2.90
N GLU A 358 -13.81 -20.63 -4.15
CA GLU A 358 -12.61 -20.26 -4.89
C GLU A 358 -12.93 -19.32 -6.07
N TRP A 359 -12.14 -18.22 -6.20
CA TRP A 359 -12.26 -17.30 -7.32
C TRP A 359 -11.34 -17.70 -8.45
N ARG A 360 -11.88 -17.98 -9.63
CA ARG A 360 -11.10 -18.23 -10.86
C ARG A 360 -11.28 -17.08 -11.82
N VAL A 361 -10.18 -16.65 -12.43
CA VAL A 361 -10.15 -15.61 -13.45
C VAL A 361 -9.87 -16.28 -14.79
N SER A 362 -10.77 -16.09 -15.76
CA SER A 362 -10.56 -16.53 -17.14
C SER A 362 -10.54 -15.32 -18.06
N VAL A 363 -9.53 -15.25 -18.92
CA VAL A 363 -9.45 -14.27 -20.00
C VAL A 363 -10.01 -14.92 -21.24
N LEU A 364 -11.08 -14.37 -21.79
CA LEU A 364 -11.65 -14.81 -23.05
C LEU A 364 -11.15 -13.90 -24.17
N ASP A 365 -10.38 -14.46 -25.08
CA ASP A 365 -10.01 -13.86 -26.36
C ASP A 365 -11.09 -14.23 -27.37
N ASP A 366 -11.48 -13.27 -28.24
CA ASP A 366 -12.53 -13.44 -29.26
C ASP A 366 -12.29 -14.61 -30.23
N ASN A 367 -11.14 -15.28 -30.15
CA ASN A 367 -10.78 -16.46 -30.96
C ASN A 367 -10.86 -17.79 -30.20
N SER A 368 -11.26 -17.86 -28.93
CA SER A 368 -11.26 -19.09 -28.13
C SER A 368 -12.65 -19.75 -27.99
N LEU A 369 -13.50 -19.60 -28.97
CA LEU A 369 -14.71 -20.46 -29.13
C LEU A 369 -14.32 -21.78 -29.79
N VAL A 370 -13.43 -22.57 -29.21
CA VAL A 370 -13.30 -24.02 -29.39
C VAL A 370 -12.26 -24.57 -28.43
N SER A 371 -12.70 -25.16 -27.39
CA SER A 371 -12.41 -26.52 -26.86
C SER A 371 -12.58 -26.57 -25.33
N LYS A 372 -13.76 -27.05 -24.94
CA LYS A 372 -13.94 -27.66 -23.62
C LYS A 372 -13.10 -28.91 -23.56
N LYS A 373 -11.95 -28.89 -22.82
CA LYS A 373 -11.37 -30.11 -22.30
C LYS A 373 -11.53 -30.11 -20.79
N SER A 374 -12.49 -30.87 -20.33
CA SER A 374 -12.63 -31.26 -18.93
C SER A 374 -11.43 -32.12 -18.55
N ILE A 375 -10.61 -31.66 -17.63
CA ILE A 375 -9.63 -32.51 -16.94
C ILE A 375 -10.41 -33.27 -15.87
N LYS A 376 -10.75 -34.54 -16.17
CA LYS A 376 -11.21 -35.48 -15.17
C LYS A 376 -10.03 -35.90 -14.33
N ASN A 377 -10.11 -35.66 -13.03
CA ASN A 377 -9.20 -36.26 -12.05
C ASN A 377 -9.47 -37.76 -11.98
N ASP A 378 -8.60 -38.56 -12.59
CA ASP A 378 -8.60 -40.02 -12.46
C ASP A 378 -7.99 -40.39 -11.08
N GLY A 379 -8.85 -40.55 -10.12
CA GLY A 379 -8.53 -41.13 -8.83
C GLY A 379 -8.28 -42.61 -8.92
N ARG A 380 -7.04 -43.04 -9.19
CA ARG A 380 -6.67 -44.46 -9.06
C ARG A 380 -6.56 -44.86 -7.58
N LYS A 381 -7.61 -45.50 -7.07
CA LYS A 381 -7.51 -46.37 -5.89
C LYS A 381 -6.56 -47.52 -6.18
N LYS A 382 -5.45 -47.61 -5.47
CA LYS A 382 -4.67 -48.86 -5.37
C LYS A 382 -5.32 -49.71 -4.30
N ASN A 383 -5.96 -50.79 -4.72
CA ASN A 383 -6.31 -51.92 -3.85
C ASN A 383 -5.05 -52.70 -3.57
N ASN A 384 -4.74 -52.84 -2.29
CA ASN A 384 -3.85 -53.91 -1.80
C ASN A 384 -4.66 -55.21 -1.74
N ALA A 385 -4.12 -56.26 -2.33
CA ALA A 385 -4.43 -57.63 -1.98
C ALA A 385 -3.19 -58.47 -2.21
N SER A 386 -2.84 -59.21 -1.17
CA SER A 386 -1.87 -60.31 -1.03
C SER A 386 -0.45 -59.92 -0.77
#